data_0b4d6a3848b16f18e2dd2d39bdb60d93
#
_entry.id   0b4d6a3848b16f18e2dd2d39bdb60d93
#
_cell.length_a   1.000
_cell.length_b   1.000
_cell.length_c   1.000
_cell.angle_alpha   90.00
_cell.angle_beta   90.00
_cell.angle_gamma   90.00
#
_symmetry.space_group_name_H-M   'P 1'
#
loop_
_entity.id
_entity.type
_entity.pdbx_description
1 polymer ?
#
loop_
_entity_poly.entity_id
_entity_poly.type
_entity_poly.pdbx_seq_one_letter_code
_entity_poly.pdbx_strand_id
1 'polypeptide(L)'
;MLGPRGECTPLLVSPTEWYWVVAPIAAAILGFVLLVRGIGHAVRGRGGRATAHLAIGSPLAVVGFALALLALNTQTFARLSHENDVANIAVKAIDPARNLYHLTIQRLDVPDTVQGCDVQGDEWVMSARVQKWKPWANALGLDATYTLDQVSNKYFSAARGNGKPITSCDLKGPQPAVDQYVPQSWLYWLAGQSYTEERRFGSAAYMPLADGAVYKVVMTQSGLNAEPVNAAATSANAARR
;
A
#
# COMPACT_ATOMS: atom_id res chain seq x y z
N MET A 1 1.23 26.88 -23.74
CA MET A 1 1.68 25.74 -24.56
C MET A 1 1.76 24.54 -23.63
N LEU A 2 0.72 23.70 -23.65
CA LEU A 2 0.63 22.48 -22.85
C LEU A 2 1.32 21.38 -23.63
N GLY A 3 2.41 20.83 -23.09
CA GLY A 3 3.05 19.62 -23.60
C GLY A 3 2.20 18.39 -23.25
N PRO A 4 2.17 17.37 -24.12
CA PRO A 4 1.33 16.20 -23.93
C PRO A 4 1.96 15.19 -22.98
N ARG A 5 1.10 14.54 -22.20
CA ARG A 5 1.33 13.37 -21.33
C ARG A 5 1.97 13.65 -19.97
N GLY A 6 1.08 13.90 -18.99
CA GLY A 6 1.37 13.60 -17.60
C GLY A 6 1.41 12.08 -17.39
N GLU A 7 2.52 11.46 -17.74
CA GLU A 7 2.86 10.15 -17.24
C GLU A 7 3.38 10.37 -15.82
N CYS A 8 2.52 10.15 -14.82
CA CYS A 8 2.99 9.79 -13.49
C CYS A 8 3.72 8.46 -13.64
N THR A 9 5.02 8.53 -13.93
CA THR A 9 5.87 7.35 -13.76
C THR A 9 5.78 6.96 -12.30
N PRO A 10 5.31 5.73 -11.98
CA PRO A 10 5.45 5.24 -10.63
C PRO A 10 6.94 5.33 -10.30
N LEU A 11 7.26 5.87 -9.14
CA LEU A 11 8.59 5.76 -8.53
C LEU A 11 8.81 4.27 -8.15
N LEU A 12 8.73 3.40 -9.13
CA LEU A 12 9.51 2.19 -9.13
C LEU A 12 10.95 2.70 -9.05
N VAL A 13 11.63 2.39 -7.95
CA VAL A 13 13.08 2.51 -7.86
C VAL A 13 13.58 2.01 -9.20
N SER A 14 14.04 2.95 -10.04
CA SER A 14 14.52 2.60 -11.36
C SER A 14 15.57 1.51 -11.17
N PRO A 15 15.66 0.49 -12.04
CA PRO A 15 16.63 -0.59 -11.89
C PRO A 15 18.08 -0.09 -11.74
N THR A 16 18.31 1.19 -11.95
CA THR A 16 19.59 1.89 -11.77
C THR A 16 19.84 2.37 -10.33
N GLU A 17 18.86 2.36 -9.43
CA GLU A 17 19.03 2.92 -8.06
C GLU A 17 19.21 1.86 -6.96
N TRP A 18 19.18 0.58 -7.29
CA TRP A 18 19.39 -0.51 -6.33
C TRP A 18 20.78 -0.47 -5.64
N TYR A 19 21.76 0.14 -6.28
CA TYR A 19 23.12 0.26 -5.74
C TYR A 19 23.20 1.12 -4.46
N TRP A 20 22.26 2.06 -4.26
CA TRP A 20 22.20 2.86 -3.01
C TRP A 20 21.91 2.01 -1.77
N VAL A 21 21.30 0.86 -1.93
CA VAL A 21 21.04 -0.08 -0.84
C VAL A 21 22.07 -1.18 -0.79
N VAL A 22 22.41 -1.74 -1.95
CA VAL A 22 23.31 -2.89 -2.04
C VAL A 22 24.75 -2.51 -1.72
N ALA A 23 25.21 -1.33 -2.14
CA ALA A 23 26.58 -0.90 -1.87
C ALA A 23 26.89 -0.74 -0.38
N PRO A 24 26.05 -0.08 0.46
CA PRO A 24 26.28 -0.04 1.90
C PRO A 24 26.24 -1.42 2.57
N ILE A 25 25.31 -2.29 2.16
CA ILE A 25 25.20 -3.65 2.68
C ILE A 25 26.48 -4.45 2.33
N ALA A 26 26.93 -4.38 1.09
CA ALA A 26 28.15 -5.05 0.66
C ALA A 26 29.38 -4.53 1.42
N ALA A 27 29.47 -3.21 1.66
CA ALA A 27 30.52 -2.61 2.46
C ALA A 27 30.49 -3.09 3.91
N ALA A 28 29.30 -3.18 4.53
CA ALA A 28 29.13 -3.69 5.88
C ALA A 28 29.58 -5.16 5.99
N ILE A 29 29.17 -6.01 5.04
CA ILE A 29 29.58 -7.42 4.99
C ILE A 29 31.08 -7.56 4.81
N LEU A 30 31.68 -6.82 3.88
CA LEU A 30 33.12 -6.84 3.62
C LEU A 30 33.89 -6.38 4.87
N GLY A 31 33.46 -5.31 5.50
CA GLY A 31 34.01 -4.81 6.76
C GLY A 31 33.96 -5.86 7.87
N PHE A 32 32.83 -6.54 8.01
CA PHE A 32 32.63 -7.60 8.98
C PHE A 32 33.57 -8.81 8.72
N VAL A 33 33.72 -9.21 7.45
CA VAL A 33 34.64 -10.30 7.07
C VAL A 33 36.08 -9.94 7.39
N LEU A 34 36.49 -8.68 7.14
CA LEU A 34 37.83 -8.18 7.48
C LEU A 34 38.03 -8.17 9.00
N LEU A 35 37.05 -7.76 9.78
CA LEU A 35 37.11 -7.81 11.25
C LEU A 35 37.36 -9.23 11.76
N VAL A 36 36.54 -10.20 11.30
CA VAL A 36 36.68 -11.60 11.71
C VAL A 36 38.07 -12.15 11.35
N ARG A 37 38.55 -11.84 10.14
CA ARG A 37 39.92 -12.22 9.73
C ARG A 37 41.01 -11.53 10.54
N GLY A 38 40.80 -10.25 10.87
CA GLY A 38 41.72 -9.49 11.73
C GLY A 38 41.88 -10.11 13.12
N ILE A 39 40.77 -10.44 13.75
CA ILE A 39 40.71 -11.14 15.04
C ILE A 39 41.41 -12.51 14.92
N GLY A 40 41.15 -13.28 13.87
CA GLY A 40 41.77 -14.58 13.64
C GLY A 40 43.29 -14.49 13.44
N HIS A 41 43.81 -13.41 12.83
CA HIS A 41 45.25 -13.16 12.72
C HIS A 41 45.87 -12.71 14.04
N ALA A 42 45.14 -11.93 14.84
CA ALA A 42 45.61 -11.52 16.18
C ALA A 42 45.81 -12.73 17.10
N VAL A 43 44.82 -13.62 17.13
CA VAL A 43 44.86 -14.87 17.96
C VAL A 43 46.03 -15.76 17.51
N ARG A 44 46.42 -15.76 16.23
CA ARG A 44 47.54 -16.54 15.68
C ARG A 44 48.91 -15.84 15.79
N GLY A 45 49.02 -14.75 16.53
CA GLY A 45 50.25 -14.01 16.75
C GLY A 45 50.80 -13.24 15.53
N ARG A 46 50.01 -13.05 14.48
CA ARG A 46 50.37 -12.32 13.23
C ARG A 46 49.99 -10.85 13.32
N GLY A 47 50.62 -10.10 14.22
CA GLY A 47 50.25 -8.75 14.60
C GLY A 47 50.11 -7.77 13.43
N GLY A 48 51.07 -7.71 12.49
CA GLY A 48 51.05 -6.74 11.39
C GLY A 48 49.87 -6.92 10.41
N ARG A 49 49.42 -8.17 10.17
CA ARG A 49 48.24 -8.46 9.35
C ARG A 49 46.95 -8.24 10.13
N ALA A 50 46.95 -8.50 11.43
CA ALA A 50 45.83 -8.24 12.29
C ALA A 50 45.51 -6.75 12.35
N THR A 51 46.51 -5.90 12.59
CA THR A 51 46.33 -4.43 12.66
C THR A 51 45.80 -3.85 11.32
N ALA A 52 46.32 -4.29 10.17
CA ALA A 52 45.84 -3.83 8.87
C ALA A 52 44.36 -4.19 8.62
N HIS A 53 43.96 -5.44 8.93
CA HIS A 53 42.59 -5.87 8.74
C HIS A 53 41.61 -5.20 9.73
N LEU A 54 42.01 -4.96 10.95
CA LEU A 54 41.20 -4.27 11.95
C LEU A 54 41.10 -2.77 11.63
N ALA A 55 42.17 -2.13 11.21
CA ALA A 55 42.18 -0.71 10.89
C ALA A 55 41.29 -0.35 9.69
N ILE A 56 41.18 -1.24 8.69
CA ILE A 56 40.33 -1.03 7.52
C ILE A 56 38.94 -1.62 7.78
N GLY A 57 38.84 -2.79 8.38
CA GLY A 57 37.60 -3.51 8.58
C GLY A 57 36.64 -2.82 9.56
N SER A 58 37.16 -2.21 10.65
CA SER A 58 36.30 -1.55 11.63
C SER A 58 35.56 -0.32 11.10
N PRO A 59 36.23 0.68 10.46
CA PRO A 59 35.49 1.82 9.94
C PRO A 59 34.57 1.42 8.78
N LEU A 60 35.00 0.49 7.93
CA LEU A 60 34.19 0.01 6.82
C LEU A 60 32.90 -0.70 7.31
N ALA A 61 33.01 -1.52 8.35
CA ALA A 61 31.85 -2.18 8.96
C ALA A 61 30.89 -1.16 9.60
N VAL A 62 31.42 -0.22 10.39
CA VAL A 62 30.60 0.78 11.09
C VAL A 62 29.91 1.72 10.10
N VAL A 63 30.65 2.29 9.16
CA VAL A 63 30.11 3.22 8.16
C VAL A 63 29.14 2.49 7.22
N GLY A 64 29.51 1.30 6.74
CA GLY A 64 28.64 0.48 5.90
C GLY A 64 27.32 0.13 6.60
N PHE A 65 27.37 -0.27 7.86
CA PHE A 65 26.20 -0.59 8.66
C PHE A 65 25.32 0.65 8.91
N ALA A 66 25.91 1.80 9.25
CA ALA A 66 25.20 3.04 9.45
C ALA A 66 24.48 3.51 8.18
N LEU A 67 25.16 3.45 7.03
CA LEU A 67 24.58 3.79 5.73
C LEU A 67 23.50 2.79 5.30
N ALA A 68 23.66 1.49 5.60
CA ALA A 68 22.64 0.49 5.35
C ALA A 68 21.37 0.74 6.18
N LEU A 69 21.52 1.07 7.46
CA LEU A 69 20.39 1.45 8.32
C LEU A 69 19.68 2.73 7.80
N LEU A 70 20.45 3.73 7.37
CA LEU A 70 19.90 4.95 6.79
C LEU A 70 19.11 4.67 5.50
N ALA A 71 19.68 3.85 4.60
CA ALA A 71 19.02 3.46 3.36
C ALA A 71 17.73 2.67 3.61
N LEU A 72 17.75 1.74 4.55
CA LEU A 72 16.56 0.99 4.96
C LEU A 72 15.50 1.91 5.57
N ASN A 73 15.89 2.86 6.39
CA ASN A 73 14.96 3.81 7.01
C ASN A 73 14.28 4.70 5.95
N THR A 74 15.06 5.25 5.00
CA THR A 74 14.49 6.08 3.91
C THR A 74 13.57 5.28 3.00
N GLN A 75 13.89 4.04 2.68
CA GLN A 75 13.01 3.16 1.90
C GLN A 75 11.73 2.83 2.65
N THR A 76 11.82 2.52 3.95
CA THR A 76 10.64 2.26 4.77
C THR A 76 9.72 3.46 4.79
N PHE A 77 10.26 4.67 4.92
CA PHE A 77 9.46 5.90 4.93
C PHE A 77 8.79 6.17 3.56
N ALA A 78 9.52 5.99 2.46
CA ALA A 78 8.97 6.15 1.11
C ALA A 78 7.84 5.14 0.83
N ARG A 79 7.97 3.89 1.29
CA ARG A 79 6.93 2.86 1.14
C ARG A 79 5.72 3.09 2.04
N LEU A 80 5.92 3.62 3.26
CA LEU A 80 4.82 3.96 4.17
C LEU A 80 3.96 5.12 3.65
N SER A 81 4.50 5.98 2.79
CA SER A 81 3.78 7.09 2.15
C SER A 81 3.23 6.73 0.76
N HIS A 82 3.47 5.53 0.27
CA HIS A 82 3.00 5.14 -1.07
C HIS A 82 1.50 4.84 -1.06
N GLU A 83 0.78 5.55 -1.91
CA GLU A 83 -0.64 5.37 -2.15
C GLU A 83 -0.84 4.68 -3.48
N ASN A 84 -1.62 3.61 -3.48
CA ASN A 84 -1.98 2.90 -4.71
C ASN A 84 -3.40 3.27 -5.12
N ASP A 85 -3.56 3.72 -6.34
CA ASP A 85 -4.85 3.99 -6.94
C ASP A 85 -5.61 2.67 -7.14
N VAL A 86 -6.80 2.58 -6.55
CA VAL A 86 -7.61 1.34 -6.54
C VAL A 86 -8.77 1.41 -7.50
N ALA A 87 -9.53 2.50 -7.45
CA ALA A 87 -10.71 2.68 -8.28
C ALA A 87 -11.09 4.15 -8.44
N ASN A 88 -11.73 4.47 -9.56
CA ASN A 88 -12.45 5.71 -9.75
C ASN A 88 -13.95 5.44 -9.66
N ILE A 89 -14.69 6.31 -8.96
CA ILE A 89 -16.14 6.20 -8.80
C ILE A 89 -16.79 7.49 -9.32
N ALA A 90 -17.61 7.36 -10.35
CA ALA A 90 -18.44 8.44 -10.83
C ALA A 90 -19.89 8.22 -10.36
N VAL A 91 -20.51 9.26 -9.82
CA VAL A 91 -21.87 9.24 -9.26
C VAL A 91 -22.78 10.00 -10.20
N LYS A 92 -23.92 9.41 -10.58
CA LYS A 92 -24.96 10.04 -11.38
C LYS A 92 -26.30 9.84 -10.73
N ALA A 93 -27.07 10.93 -10.56
CA ALA A 93 -28.43 10.82 -10.02
C ALA A 93 -29.36 10.15 -11.02
N ILE A 94 -30.13 9.16 -10.56
CA ILE A 94 -31.27 8.54 -11.29
C ILE A 94 -32.56 9.22 -10.85
N ASP A 95 -32.82 9.25 -9.56
CA ASP A 95 -33.98 9.87 -8.93
C ASP A 95 -33.54 10.62 -7.66
N PRO A 96 -33.28 11.93 -7.76
CA PRO A 96 -32.88 12.74 -6.60
C PRO A 96 -33.91 12.77 -5.48
N ALA A 97 -35.23 12.66 -5.79
CA ALA A 97 -36.27 12.69 -4.79
C ALA A 97 -36.25 11.47 -3.88
N ARG A 98 -35.76 10.35 -4.40
CA ARG A 98 -35.61 9.08 -3.65
C ARG A 98 -34.19 8.83 -3.18
N ASN A 99 -33.26 9.76 -3.42
CA ASN A 99 -31.81 9.59 -3.20
C ASN A 99 -31.26 8.32 -3.90
N LEU A 100 -31.69 8.09 -5.14
CA LEU A 100 -31.25 6.95 -5.95
C LEU A 100 -30.18 7.42 -6.95
N TYR A 101 -29.04 6.78 -6.90
CA TYR A 101 -27.87 7.11 -7.71
C TYR A 101 -27.30 5.88 -8.41
N HIS A 102 -26.77 6.09 -9.60
CA HIS A 102 -25.95 5.13 -10.33
C HIS A 102 -24.49 5.41 -10.07
N LEU A 103 -23.77 4.41 -9.58
CA LEU A 103 -22.33 4.44 -9.42
C LEU A 103 -21.67 3.73 -10.60
N THR A 104 -20.80 4.42 -11.31
CA THR A 104 -19.89 3.81 -12.29
C THR A 104 -18.54 3.63 -11.62
N ILE A 105 -18.13 2.38 -11.40
CA ILE A 105 -16.92 2.01 -10.68
C ILE A 105 -15.92 1.49 -11.72
N GLN A 106 -14.86 2.24 -11.95
CA GLN A 106 -13.74 1.84 -12.79
C GLN A 106 -12.62 1.34 -11.89
N ARG A 107 -12.37 0.04 -11.90
CA ARG A 107 -11.26 -0.56 -11.17
C ARG A 107 -9.95 -0.29 -11.90
N LEU A 108 -8.90 0.07 -11.14
CA LEU A 108 -7.55 0.34 -11.66
C LEU A 108 -6.60 -0.82 -11.38
N ASP A 109 -6.96 -1.69 -10.43
CA ASP A 109 -6.22 -2.90 -10.08
C ASP A 109 -6.47 -4.07 -11.06
N VAL A 110 -7.59 -4.02 -11.80
CA VAL A 110 -7.93 -5.00 -12.84
C VAL A 110 -8.22 -4.26 -14.15
N PRO A 111 -7.42 -4.47 -15.21
CA PRO A 111 -7.60 -3.78 -16.48
C PRO A 111 -9.02 -3.95 -17.04
N ASP A 112 -9.54 -2.88 -17.68
CA ASP A 112 -10.81 -2.85 -18.41
C ASP A 112 -12.07 -3.27 -17.63
N THR A 113 -12.02 -3.20 -16.29
CA THR A 113 -13.15 -3.55 -15.45
C THR A 113 -13.93 -2.32 -15.05
N VAL A 114 -15.10 -2.12 -15.67
CA VAL A 114 -16.07 -1.09 -15.31
C VAL A 114 -17.35 -1.78 -14.84
N GLN A 115 -17.81 -1.44 -13.65
CA GLN A 115 -19.02 -1.99 -13.05
C GLN A 115 -20.00 -0.89 -12.72
N GLY A 116 -21.29 -1.14 -12.98
CA GLY A 116 -22.38 -0.26 -12.59
C GLY A 116 -23.07 -0.78 -11.35
N CYS A 117 -23.45 0.11 -10.45
CA CYS A 117 -24.20 -0.22 -9.23
C CYS A 117 -25.20 0.88 -8.88
N ASP A 118 -26.46 0.50 -8.73
CA ASP A 118 -27.52 1.42 -8.30
C ASP A 118 -27.64 1.36 -6.78
N VAL A 119 -27.48 2.50 -6.13
CA VAL A 119 -27.52 2.61 -4.67
C VAL A 119 -28.49 3.70 -4.24
N GLN A 120 -29.21 3.43 -3.14
CA GLN A 120 -30.15 4.37 -2.56
C GLN A 120 -29.68 4.77 -1.16
N GLY A 121 -29.29 6.04 -0.97
CA GLY A 121 -28.78 6.50 0.32
C GLY A 121 -28.22 7.90 0.32
N ASP A 122 -27.52 8.24 1.39
CA ASP A 122 -26.86 9.53 1.53
C ASP A 122 -25.35 9.44 1.18
N GLU A 123 -24.75 8.24 1.39
CA GLU A 123 -23.34 7.95 1.16
C GLU A 123 -23.16 6.59 0.46
N TRP A 124 -22.10 6.44 -0.31
CA TRP A 124 -21.61 5.14 -0.73
C TRP A 124 -20.47 4.68 0.19
N VAL A 125 -20.30 3.39 0.33
CA VAL A 125 -19.23 2.76 1.12
C VAL A 125 -18.57 1.67 0.30
N MET A 126 -17.27 1.78 0.03
CA MET A 126 -16.48 0.72 -0.56
C MET A 126 -15.72 -0.01 0.53
N SER A 127 -15.90 -1.32 0.60
CA SER A 127 -15.24 -2.19 1.59
C SER A 127 -14.16 -3.04 0.94
N ALA A 128 -13.06 -3.22 1.66
CA ALA A 128 -11.99 -4.12 1.29
C ALA A 128 -11.46 -4.90 2.49
N ARG A 129 -10.89 -6.05 2.21
CA ARG A 129 -10.05 -6.80 3.15
C ARG A 129 -8.60 -6.46 2.88
N VAL A 130 -7.88 -6.02 3.91
CA VAL A 130 -6.49 -5.61 3.83
C VAL A 130 -5.63 -6.55 4.67
N GLN A 131 -4.52 -6.97 4.11
CA GLN A 131 -3.48 -7.72 4.83
C GLN A 131 -2.24 -6.85 4.93
N LYS A 132 -1.85 -6.52 6.14
CA LYS A 132 -0.63 -5.76 6.44
C LYS A 132 0.53 -6.67 6.82
N TRP A 133 1.72 -6.19 6.51
CA TRP A 133 2.98 -6.78 6.92
C TRP A 133 3.63 -5.95 8.02
N LYS A 134 4.47 -6.58 8.83
CA LYS A 134 5.26 -5.84 9.83
C LYS A 134 6.22 -4.85 9.15
N PRO A 135 6.58 -3.74 9.82
CA PRO A 135 7.42 -2.69 9.22
C PRO A 135 8.73 -3.21 8.61
N TRP A 136 9.38 -4.19 9.23
CA TRP A 136 10.61 -4.78 8.70
C TRP A 136 10.38 -5.61 7.42
N ALA A 137 9.23 -6.25 7.28
CA ALA A 137 8.85 -6.99 6.07
C ALA A 137 8.51 -6.01 4.93
N ASN A 138 7.87 -4.88 5.23
CA ASN A 138 7.69 -3.78 4.28
C ASN A 138 9.04 -3.22 3.80
N ALA A 139 10.03 -3.08 4.69
CA ALA A 139 11.38 -2.65 4.32
C ALA A 139 12.07 -3.63 3.35
N LEU A 140 11.71 -4.93 3.39
CA LEU A 140 12.18 -5.95 2.45
C LEU A 140 11.37 -6.02 1.14
N GLY A 141 10.32 -5.20 0.99
CA GLY A 141 9.56 -5.12 -0.24
C GLY A 141 8.18 -5.78 -0.22
N LEU A 142 7.69 -6.19 0.94
CA LEU A 142 6.35 -6.75 1.09
C LEU A 142 5.35 -5.62 1.36
N ASP A 143 4.67 -5.13 0.31
CA ASP A 143 3.65 -4.11 0.43
C ASP A 143 2.31 -4.71 0.90
N ALA A 144 1.45 -3.89 1.53
CA ALA A 144 0.13 -4.32 1.95
C ALA A 144 -0.68 -4.81 0.74
N THR A 145 -1.31 -5.97 0.89
CA THR A 145 -2.20 -6.52 -0.13
C THR A 145 -3.66 -6.28 0.26
N TYR A 146 -4.51 -6.09 -0.74
CA TYR A 146 -5.93 -5.86 -0.50
C TYR A 146 -6.81 -6.64 -1.49
N THR A 147 -8.03 -6.89 -1.09
CA THR A 147 -9.08 -7.44 -1.94
C THR A 147 -10.34 -6.63 -1.74
N LEU A 148 -10.87 -6.03 -2.80
CA LEU A 148 -12.15 -5.33 -2.76
C LEU A 148 -13.28 -6.35 -2.52
N ASP A 149 -14.20 -6.02 -1.62
CA ASP A 149 -15.33 -6.90 -1.31
C ASP A 149 -16.61 -6.42 -2.01
N GLN A 150 -17.08 -5.23 -1.64
CA GLN A 150 -18.36 -4.71 -2.14
C GLN A 150 -18.43 -3.19 -2.05
N VAL A 151 -19.34 -2.61 -2.82
CA VAL A 151 -19.83 -1.24 -2.62
C VAL A 151 -21.26 -1.33 -2.12
N SER A 152 -21.57 -0.56 -1.08
CA SER A 152 -22.92 -0.49 -0.48
C SER A 152 -23.32 0.95 -0.21
N ASN A 153 -24.58 1.15 0.12
CA ASN A 153 -25.12 2.42 0.58
C ASN A 153 -24.98 2.59 2.10
N LYS A 154 -25.01 3.84 2.53
CA LYS A 154 -25.08 4.23 3.93
C LYS A 154 -25.94 5.48 4.08
N TYR A 155 -26.59 5.63 5.24
CA TYR A 155 -27.32 6.82 5.62
C TYR A 155 -26.57 7.61 6.69
N PHE A 156 -26.67 8.94 6.69
CA PHE A 156 -25.96 9.80 7.65
C PHE A 156 -26.31 9.48 9.11
N SER A 157 -27.52 9.04 9.38
CA SER A 157 -27.93 8.66 10.73
C SER A 157 -28.73 7.37 10.75
N ALA A 158 -28.64 6.65 11.87
CA ALA A 158 -29.45 5.44 12.08
C ALA A 158 -30.96 5.69 11.96
N ALA A 159 -31.42 6.87 12.43
CA ALA A 159 -32.83 7.24 12.33
C ALA A 159 -33.31 7.36 10.86
N ARG A 160 -32.45 7.83 9.96
CA ARG A 160 -32.75 7.91 8.51
C ARG A 160 -32.63 6.56 7.81
N GLY A 161 -31.77 5.67 8.31
CA GLY A 161 -31.50 4.36 7.73
C GLY A 161 -32.43 3.25 8.19
N ASN A 162 -33.05 3.39 9.36
CA ASN A 162 -33.93 2.36 9.92
C ASN A 162 -35.11 2.06 8.99
N GLY A 163 -35.27 0.78 8.64
CA GLY A 163 -36.34 0.31 7.76
C GLY A 163 -36.13 0.59 6.28
N LYS A 164 -34.99 1.19 5.87
CA LYS A 164 -34.65 1.40 4.47
C LYS A 164 -33.78 0.27 3.94
N PRO A 165 -33.85 -0.03 2.63
CA PRO A 165 -33.05 -1.10 2.04
C PRO A 165 -31.55 -0.75 2.06
N ILE A 166 -30.74 -1.77 2.35
CA ILE A 166 -29.31 -1.73 2.11
C ILE A 166 -29.06 -2.38 0.75
N THR A 167 -28.51 -1.62 -0.18
CA THR A 167 -28.13 -2.11 -1.51
C THR A 167 -26.62 -2.31 -1.52
N SER A 168 -26.18 -3.47 -1.97
CA SER A 168 -24.75 -3.77 -2.13
C SER A 168 -24.48 -4.44 -3.46
N CYS A 169 -23.37 -4.07 -4.08
CA CYS A 169 -22.86 -4.67 -5.31
C CYS A 169 -21.49 -5.30 -5.02
N ASP A 170 -21.34 -6.57 -5.40
CA ASP A 170 -20.11 -7.33 -5.19
C ASP A 170 -19.03 -6.86 -6.17
N LEU A 171 -17.86 -6.52 -5.66
CA LEU A 171 -16.69 -6.10 -6.44
C LEU A 171 -15.63 -7.21 -6.58
N LYS A 172 -15.92 -8.42 -6.07
CA LYS A 172 -14.97 -9.52 -6.16
C LYS A 172 -14.67 -9.80 -7.62
N GLY A 173 -13.44 -9.55 -8.00
CA GLY A 173 -12.87 -9.93 -9.28
C GLY A 173 -12.19 -11.29 -9.22
N PRO A 174 -11.65 -11.77 -10.36
CA PRO A 174 -10.78 -12.94 -10.33
C PRO A 174 -9.68 -12.73 -9.31
N GLN A 175 -9.50 -13.67 -8.41
CA GLN A 175 -8.44 -13.61 -7.41
C GLN A 175 -7.10 -13.59 -8.14
N PRO A 176 -6.12 -12.77 -7.71
CA PRO A 176 -4.82 -12.76 -8.36
C PRO A 176 -4.23 -14.18 -8.33
N ALA A 177 -3.63 -14.59 -9.45
CA ALA A 177 -3.11 -15.93 -9.68
C ALA A 177 -2.09 -16.43 -8.63
N VAL A 178 -1.61 -15.56 -7.76
CA VAL A 178 -0.72 -15.90 -6.63
C VAL A 178 -1.37 -16.92 -5.69
N ASP A 179 -2.68 -16.85 -5.49
CA ASP A 179 -3.41 -17.83 -4.67
C ASP A 179 -3.47 -19.23 -5.32
N GLN A 180 -3.24 -19.32 -6.63
CA GLN A 180 -3.31 -20.55 -7.38
C GLN A 180 -1.96 -21.31 -7.42
N TYR A 181 -0.82 -20.60 -7.30
CA TYR A 181 0.51 -21.21 -7.43
C TYR A 181 1.21 -21.50 -6.11
N VAL A 182 0.79 -20.85 -5.02
CA VAL A 182 1.40 -21.06 -3.71
C VAL A 182 0.30 -21.46 -2.74
N PRO A 183 0.28 -22.71 -2.24
CA PRO A 183 -0.67 -23.12 -1.23
C PRO A 183 -0.54 -22.17 -0.03
N GLN A 184 -1.53 -21.32 0.17
CA GLN A 184 -1.55 -20.32 1.25
C GLN A 184 -1.27 -20.94 2.62
N SER A 185 -1.59 -22.22 2.79
CA SER A 185 -1.44 -22.93 4.06
C SER A 185 -0.01 -23.02 4.57
N TRP A 186 0.99 -23.30 3.74
CA TRP A 186 2.37 -23.42 4.20
C TRP A 186 3.11 -22.08 4.28
N LEU A 187 2.80 -21.14 3.37
CA LEU A 187 3.26 -19.77 3.48
C LEU A 187 2.68 -19.08 4.72
N TYR A 188 1.40 -19.32 5.03
CA TYR A 188 0.79 -18.85 6.28
C TYR A 188 1.38 -19.54 7.50
N TRP A 189 1.83 -20.78 7.39
CA TRP A 189 2.53 -21.46 8.48
C TRP A 189 3.94 -20.89 8.69
N LEU A 190 4.72 -20.68 7.61
CA LEU A 190 6.05 -20.05 7.66
C LEU A 190 5.98 -18.55 8.01
N ALA A 191 5.03 -17.82 7.43
CA ALA A 191 4.85 -16.39 7.64
C ALA A 191 3.92 -16.07 8.82
N GLY A 192 3.12 -17.03 9.23
CA GLY A 192 1.91 -16.80 10.03
C GLY A 192 2.13 -16.42 11.47
N GLN A 193 3.34 -16.48 12.02
CA GLN A 193 3.58 -16.09 13.40
C GLN A 193 4.50 -14.89 13.59
N SER A 194 5.29 -14.52 12.58
CA SER A 194 6.32 -13.49 12.77
C SER A 194 6.26 -12.32 11.77
N TYR A 195 5.53 -12.43 10.66
CA TYR A 195 5.64 -11.50 9.52
C TYR A 195 4.43 -10.56 9.34
N THR A 196 3.24 -10.95 9.80
CA THR A 196 2.03 -10.15 9.67
C THR A 196 1.69 -9.45 10.99
N GLU A 197 1.40 -8.16 10.95
CA GLU A 197 0.99 -7.40 12.12
C GLU A 197 -0.47 -7.68 12.48
N GLU A 198 -1.32 -7.79 11.46
CA GLU A 198 -2.70 -8.25 11.55
C GLU A 198 -3.01 -9.10 10.33
N ARG A 199 -3.53 -10.31 10.52
CA ARG A 199 -3.74 -11.24 9.42
C ARG A 199 -4.75 -10.75 8.39
N ARG A 200 -5.82 -10.10 8.80
CA ARG A 200 -6.83 -9.46 7.96
C ARG A 200 -7.63 -8.47 8.77
N PHE A 201 -7.81 -7.28 8.28
CA PHE A 201 -8.76 -6.34 8.84
C PHE A 201 -9.64 -5.78 7.73
N GLY A 202 -10.89 -5.46 8.08
CA GLY A 202 -11.79 -4.75 7.19
C GLY A 202 -11.42 -3.27 7.13
N SER A 203 -11.37 -2.72 5.93
CA SER A 203 -11.23 -1.30 5.71
C SER A 203 -12.37 -0.81 4.82
N ALA A 204 -12.85 0.40 5.05
CA ALA A 204 -13.90 0.99 4.25
C ALA A 204 -13.62 2.47 4.01
N ALA A 205 -13.81 2.89 2.75
CA ALA A 205 -13.86 4.29 2.36
C ALA A 205 -15.32 4.67 2.09
N TYR A 206 -15.73 5.86 2.50
CA TYR A 206 -17.10 6.34 2.31
C TYR A 206 -17.13 7.83 1.98
N MET A 207 -17.99 8.20 1.03
CA MET A 207 -18.17 9.57 0.54
C MET A 207 -19.64 9.84 0.23
N PRO A 208 -20.09 11.12 0.26
CA PRO A 208 -21.46 11.48 -0.04
C PRO A 208 -21.84 11.17 -1.49
N LEU A 209 -23.10 10.77 -1.68
CA LEU A 209 -23.73 10.63 -2.97
C LEU A 209 -24.19 12.01 -3.46
N ALA A 210 -23.61 12.49 -4.56
CA ALA A 210 -23.99 13.74 -5.20
C ALA A 210 -23.93 13.61 -6.72
N ASP A 211 -24.87 14.23 -7.42
CA ASP A 211 -24.90 14.17 -8.88
C ASP A 211 -23.66 14.79 -9.52
N GLY A 212 -23.06 14.09 -10.47
CA GLY A 212 -21.84 14.48 -11.16
C GLY A 212 -20.56 14.42 -10.32
N ALA A 213 -20.62 13.92 -9.08
CA ALA A 213 -19.44 13.77 -8.23
C ALA A 213 -18.53 12.65 -8.75
N VAL A 214 -17.22 12.89 -8.72
CA VAL A 214 -16.19 11.92 -9.07
C VAL A 214 -15.22 11.80 -7.89
N TYR A 215 -15.00 10.56 -7.46
CA TYR A 215 -14.11 10.21 -6.37
C TYR A 215 -13.04 9.25 -6.84
N LYS A 216 -11.85 9.40 -6.27
CA LYS A 216 -10.73 8.47 -6.40
C LYS A 216 -10.59 7.69 -5.11
N VAL A 217 -10.52 6.38 -5.21
CA VAL A 217 -10.26 5.50 -4.07
C VAL A 217 -8.81 5.06 -4.12
N VAL A 218 -8.10 5.30 -3.02
CA VAL A 218 -6.69 4.95 -2.85
C VAL A 218 -6.51 3.98 -1.69
N MET A 219 -5.55 3.09 -1.84
CA MET A 219 -5.09 2.22 -0.76
C MET A 219 -3.88 2.85 -0.11
N THR A 220 -3.99 3.15 1.17
CA THR A 220 -2.90 3.62 2.02
C THR A 220 -2.45 2.51 2.96
N GLN A 221 -1.37 2.72 3.68
CA GLN A 221 -0.92 1.78 4.74
C GLN A 221 -1.95 1.65 5.89
N SER A 222 -2.80 2.65 6.09
CA SER A 222 -3.88 2.60 7.10
C SER A 222 -5.15 1.91 6.60
N GLY A 223 -5.31 1.73 5.28
CA GLY A 223 -6.48 1.13 4.64
C GLY A 223 -7.00 1.94 3.46
N LEU A 224 -8.23 1.68 3.04
CA LEU A 224 -8.90 2.43 1.98
C LEU A 224 -9.19 3.86 2.42
N ASN A 225 -8.89 4.79 1.54
CA ASN A 225 -9.29 6.20 1.62
C ASN A 225 -10.00 6.61 0.33
N ALA A 226 -10.83 7.63 0.38
CA ALA A 226 -11.48 8.19 -0.80
C ALA A 226 -11.28 9.70 -0.84
N GLU A 227 -10.98 10.22 -2.04
CA GLU A 227 -10.67 11.61 -2.27
C GLU A 227 -11.59 12.20 -3.34
N PRO A 228 -12.11 13.41 -3.14
CA PRO A 228 -12.89 14.10 -4.16
C PRO A 228 -11.98 14.58 -5.29
N VAL A 229 -12.36 14.27 -6.56
CA VAL A 229 -11.57 14.64 -7.73
C VAL A 229 -12.09 15.93 -8.39
N ASN A 230 -13.39 16.20 -8.31
CA ASN A 230 -13.99 17.35 -8.97
C ASN A 230 -14.73 18.29 -7.99
N ALA A 231 -15.17 19.44 -8.48
CA ALA A 231 -15.84 20.46 -7.67
C ALA A 231 -17.15 19.95 -7.05
N ALA A 232 -17.92 19.11 -7.77
CA ALA A 232 -19.15 18.52 -7.25
C ALA A 232 -18.89 17.62 -6.05
N ALA A 233 -17.87 16.75 -6.12
CA ALA A 233 -17.45 15.90 -5.02
C ALA A 233 -16.89 16.71 -3.83
N THR A 234 -16.12 17.76 -4.11
CA THR A 234 -15.54 18.62 -3.07
C THR A 234 -16.63 19.37 -2.31
N SER A 235 -17.61 19.95 -3.00
CA SER A 235 -18.74 20.65 -2.36
C SER A 235 -19.64 19.70 -1.58
N ALA A 236 -19.93 18.50 -2.11
CA ALA A 236 -20.68 17.49 -1.40
C ALA A 236 -19.98 17.03 -0.10
N ASN A 237 -18.65 16.86 -0.15
CA ASN A 237 -17.87 16.49 1.02
C ASN A 237 -17.77 17.63 2.07
N ALA A 238 -17.72 18.88 1.62
CA ALA A 238 -17.77 20.06 2.51
C ALA A 238 -19.13 20.22 3.21
N ALA A 239 -20.24 19.95 2.51
CA ALA A 239 -21.59 20.02 3.06
C ALA A 239 -21.90 18.94 4.14
N ARG A 240 -21.06 17.92 4.22
CA ARG A 240 -21.16 16.83 5.22
C ARG A 240 -20.62 17.24 6.60
N ARG A 241 -19.71 18.20 6.65
CA ARG A 241 -19.08 18.70 7.89
C ARG A 241 -19.99 19.70 8.61
#